data_a587628d1c8caf37a358fba322bdb1b5
#
_entry.id   a587628d1c8caf37a358fba322bdb1b5
#
_cell.length_a   1.000
_cell.length_b   1.000
_cell.length_c   1.000
_cell.angle_alpha   90.00
_cell.angle_beta   90.00
_cell.angle_gamma   90.00
#
_symmetry.space_group_name_H-M   'P 1'
#
loop_
_entity.id
_entity.type
_entity.pdbx_description
1 polymer ?
#
loop_
_entity_poly.entity_id
_entity_poly.type
_entity_poly.pdbx_seq_one_letter_code
_entity_poly.pdbx_strand_id
1 'polypeptide(L)'
;GQGFDRDIYSKEQFIASSQRIVLPLVKMLGVNPTDKDLDFVVKGSATFAKSPEGNRLMLKAIELDNSKKIEMNSLVSGWLNENYQLAQDNPLKARGQLDTFINKEIERMSIRDSEIIRDLRAQFAALDDNSNKPTNNKPGKVKLPPRFTIN
;
A
#
# COMPACT_ATOMS: atom_id res chain seq x y z
N GLY A 1 32.44 -11.59 14.79
CA GLY A 1 31.45 -11.23 13.81
C GLY A 1 30.08 -11.61 14.31
N GLN A 2 29.32 -10.67 14.84
CA GLN A 2 27.91 -10.93 15.12
C GLN A 2 27.21 -10.97 13.77
N GLY A 3 26.80 -12.17 13.35
CA GLY A 3 25.90 -12.33 12.23
C GLY A 3 24.61 -11.58 12.57
N PHE A 4 24.26 -10.61 11.77
CA PHE A 4 22.92 -10.10 11.77
C PHE A 4 22.03 -11.28 11.38
N ASP A 5 21.38 -11.90 12.35
CA ASP A 5 20.20 -12.69 12.08
C ASP A 5 19.19 -11.72 11.44
N ARG A 6 19.19 -11.73 10.13
CA ARG A 6 18.05 -11.18 9.41
C ARG A 6 16.91 -12.10 9.78
N ASP A 7 16.08 -11.64 10.69
CA ASP A 7 14.79 -12.23 10.91
C ASP A 7 14.10 -12.29 9.54
N ILE A 8 14.21 -13.45 8.93
CA ILE A 8 13.47 -13.76 7.73
C ILE A 8 12.05 -13.88 8.21
N TYR A 9 11.30 -12.77 8.09
CA TYR A 9 9.87 -12.81 8.28
C TYR A 9 9.34 -14.00 7.50
N SER A 10 8.62 -14.88 8.17
CA SER A 10 7.97 -15.97 7.46
C SER A 10 7.12 -15.37 6.34
N LYS A 11 6.93 -16.09 5.25
CA LYS A 11 6.10 -15.65 4.13
C LYS A 11 4.73 -15.15 4.60
N GLU A 12 4.18 -15.80 5.62
CA GLU A 12 2.90 -15.45 6.23
C GLU A 12 2.96 -14.13 7.01
N GLN A 13 4.03 -13.88 7.76
CA GLN A 13 4.23 -12.61 8.46
C GLN A 13 4.40 -11.45 7.49
N PHE A 14 5.10 -11.68 6.38
CA PHE A 14 5.25 -10.68 5.32
C PHE A 14 3.90 -10.37 4.66
N ILE A 15 3.12 -11.39 4.32
CA ILE A 15 1.76 -11.23 3.76
C ILE A 15 0.87 -10.46 4.75
N ALA A 16 0.88 -10.82 6.03
CA ALA A 16 0.10 -10.14 7.06
C ALA A 16 0.52 -8.67 7.22
N SER A 17 1.82 -8.39 7.20
CA SER A 17 2.34 -7.01 7.27
C SER A 17 1.98 -6.20 6.03
N SER A 18 2.08 -6.80 4.84
CA SER A 18 1.68 -6.19 3.57
C SER A 18 0.18 -5.88 3.54
N GLN A 19 -0.66 -6.78 4.05
CA GLN A 19 -2.11 -6.55 4.17
C GLN A 19 -2.45 -5.39 5.10
N ARG A 20 -1.71 -5.22 6.21
CA ARG A 20 -1.88 -4.07 7.12
C ARG A 20 -1.59 -2.74 6.44
N ILE A 21 -0.67 -2.72 5.49
CA ILE A 21 -0.29 -1.53 4.73
C ILE A 21 -1.25 -1.30 3.56
N VAL A 22 -1.58 -2.35 2.83
CA VAL A 22 -2.38 -2.27 1.61
C VAL A 22 -3.87 -2.12 1.90
N LEU A 23 -4.38 -2.68 3.00
CA LEU A 23 -5.79 -2.58 3.36
C LEU A 23 -6.28 -1.13 3.55
N PRO A 24 -5.55 -0.23 4.24
CA PRO A 24 -5.89 1.19 4.28
C PRO A 24 -5.87 1.86 2.91
N LEU A 25 -4.97 1.44 2.03
CA LEU A 25 -4.89 1.95 0.65
C LEU A 25 -6.11 1.57 -0.18
N VAL A 26 -6.56 0.32 -0.07
CA VAL A 26 -7.79 -0.14 -0.74
C VAL A 26 -8.99 0.64 -0.24
N LYS A 27 -9.07 0.93 1.06
CA LYS A 27 -10.11 1.78 1.63
C LYS A 27 -10.06 3.23 1.13
N MET A 28 -8.87 3.75 0.82
CA MET A 28 -8.70 5.06 0.18
C MET A 28 -9.16 5.06 -1.29
N LEU A 29 -9.14 3.91 -1.95
CA LEU A 29 -9.52 3.75 -3.35
C LEU A 29 -11.03 3.64 -3.56
N GLY A 30 -11.80 3.40 -2.50
CA GLY A 30 -13.26 3.30 -2.57
C GLY A 30 -13.91 3.23 -1.20
N VAL A 31 -15.14 3.71 -1.11
CA VAL A 31 -15.91 3.75 0.14
C VAL A 31 -16.25 2.34 0.65
N ASN A 32 -16.33 1.35 -0.26
CA ASN A 32 -16.49 -0.05 0.05
C ASN A 32 -15.59 -0.89 -0.87
N PRO A 33 -14.50 -1.49 -0.37
CA PRO A 33 -13.71 -2.40 -1.16
C PRO A 33 -14.58 -3.59 -1.59
N THR A 34 -14.58 -3.89 -2.87
CA THR A 34 -15.25 -5.07 -3.42
C THR A 34 -14.44 -6.33 -3.07
N ASP A 35 -15.06 -7.50 -3.16
CA ASP A 35 -14.36 -8.77 -3.00
C ASP A 35 -13.17 -8.91 -3.96
N LYS A 36 -13.26 -8.30 -5.15
CA LYS A 36 -12.17 -8.24 -6.12
C LYS A 36 -11.00 -7.38 -5.64
N ASP A 37 -11.28 -6.28 -4.96
CA ASP A 37 -10.23 -5.42 -4.39
C ASP A 37 -9.52 -6.12 -3.23
N LEU A 38 -10.26 -6.88 -2.42
CA LEU A 38 -9.69 -7.71 -1.35
C LEU A 38 -8.86 -8.88 -1.90
N ASP A 39 -9.35 -9.56 -2.93
CA ASP A 39 -8.61 -10.64 -3.62
C ASP A 39 -7.33 -10.10 -4.27
N PHE A 40 -7.40 -8.92 -4.89
CA PHE A 40 -6.25 -8.21 -5.41
C PHE A 40 -5.19 -7.93 -4.33
N VAL A 41 -5.61 -7.46 -3.16
CA VAL A 41 -4.70 -7.22 -2.02
C VAL A 41 -4.03 -8.51 -1.55
N VAL A 42 -4.79 -9.58 -1.42
CA VAL A 42 -4.28 -10.88 -0.95
C VAL A 42 -3.29 -11.48 -1.96
N LYS A 43 -3.66 -11.50 -3.24
CA LYS A 43 -2.81 -12.03 -4.32
C LYS A 43 -1.61 -11.12 -4.59
N GLY A 44 -1.83 -9.82 -4.59
CA GLY A 44 -0.80 -8.80 -4.81
C GLY A 44 0.29 -8.83 -3.75
N SER A 45 -0.06 -9.00 -2.48
CA SER A 45 0.90 -8.98 -1.37
C SER A 45 2.03 -9.99 -1.53
N ALA A 46 1.73 -11.19 -2.01
CA ALA A 46 2.75 -12.23 -2.25
C ALA A 46 3.63 -11.92 -3.46
N THR A 47 3.08 -11.28 -4.49
CA THR A 47 3.79 -10.91 -5.72
C THR A 47 4.66 -9.67 -5.51
N PHE A 48 4.17 -8.69 -4.77
CA PHE A 48 4.89 -7.46 -4.47
C PHE A 48 6.17 -7.71 -3.65
N ALA A 49 6.15 -8.73 -2.79
CA ALA A 49 7.31 -9.14 -2.02
C ALA A 49 8.49 -9.60 -2.86
N LYS A 50 8.24 -10.09 -4.07
CA LYS A 50 9.22 -10.75 -4.91
C LYS A 50 9.81 -9.87 -6.01
N SER A 51 9.23 -8.69 -6.27
CA SER A 51 9.70 -7.82 -7.34
C SER A 51 10.18 -6.47 -6.81
N PRO A 52 11.32 -5.94 -7.32
CA PRO A 52 11.78 -4.59 -6.99
C PRO A 52 10.77 -3.51 -7.33
N GLU A 53 10.00 -3.67 -8.40
CA GLU A 53 8.96 -2.74 -8.83
C GLU A 53 7.77 -2.75 -7.87
N GLY A 54 7.35 -3.93 -7.41
CA GLY A 54 6.31 -4.08 -6.41
C GLY A 54 6.70 -3.41 -5.09
N ASN A 55 7.93 -3.60 -4.63
CA ASN A 55 8.45 -2.92 -3.45
C ASN A 55 8.44 -1.39 -3.61
N ARG A 56 8.84 -0.89 -4.76
CA ARG A 56 8.83 0.56 -5.04
C ARG A 56 7.42 1.13 -5.01
N LEU A 57 6.44 0.43 -5.58
CA LEU A 57 5.04 0.85 -5.55
C LEU A 57 4.46 0.82 -4.13
N MET A 58 4.80 -0.20 -3.34
CA MET A 58 4.43 -0.28 -1.94
C MET A 58 4.98 0.90 -1.14
N LEU A 59 6.24 1.28 -1.35
CA LEU A 59 6.84 2.44 -0.69
C LEU A 59 6.12 3.73 -1.06
N LYS A 60 5.79 3.95 -2.33
CA LYS A 60 5.02 5.12 -2.76
C LYS A 60 3.65 5.18 -2.10
N ALA A 61 2.98 4.05 -1.99
CA ALA A 61 1.70 3.93 -1.35
C ALA A 61 1.76 4.25 0.15
N ILE A 62 2.79 3.75 0.83
CA ILE A 62 3.06 4.06 2.25
C ILE A 62 3.35 5.54 2.44
N GLU A 63 4.16 6.13 1.59
CA GLU A 63 4.48 7.57 1.63
C GLU A 63 3.22 8.43 1.47
N LEU A 64 2.34 8.07 0.55
CA LEU A 64 1.06 8.75 0.36
C LEU A 64 0.17 8.64 1.60
N ASP A 65 0.04 7.45 2.17
CA ASP A 65 -0.75 7.23 3.39
C ASP A 65 -0.20 8.01 4.58
N ASN A 66 1.11 7.96 4.78
CA ASN A 66 1.77 8.71 5.85
C ASN A 66 1.62 10.23 5.66
N SER A 67 1.77 10.73 4.46
CA SER A 67 1.58 12.14 4.13
C SER A 67 0.17 12.61 4.47
N LYS A 68 -0.85 11.81 4.14
CA LYS A 68 -2.25 12.11 4.48
C LYS A 68 -2.51 12.09 5.98
N LYS A 69 -1.92 11.14 6.71
CA LYS A 69 -2.04 11.08 8.18
C LYS A 69 -1.41 12.29 8.85
N ILE A 70 -0.25 12.71 8.41
CA ILE A 70 0.45 13.91 8.92
C ILE A 70 -0.39 15.15 8.64
N GLU A 71 -0.89 15.30 7.43
CA GLU A 71 -1.75 16.42 7.05
C GLU A 71 -3.03 16.46 7.88
N MET A 72 -3.71 15.31 8.04
CA MET A 72 -4.92 15.22 8.86
C MET A 72 -4.65 15.58 10.32
N ASN A 73 -3.57 15.09 10.89
CA ASN A 73 -3.19 15.43 12.27
C ASN A 73 -2.95 16.93 12.44
N SER A 74 -2.31 17.57 11.47
CA SER A 74 -2.11 19.03 11.47
C SER A 74 -3.43 19.78 11.38
N LEU A 75 -4.33 19.36 10.50
CA LEU A 75 -5.65 19.96 10.33
C LEU A 75 -6.51 19.82 11.58
N VAL A 76 -6.54 18.66 12.20
CA VAL A 76 -7.28 18.40 13.44
C VAL A 76 -6.72 19.24 14.59
N SER A 77 -5.39 19.32 14.70
CA SER A 77 -4.75 20.18 15.74
C SER A 77 -5.09 21.64 15.54
N GLY A 78 -5.08 22.13 14.30
CA GLY A 78 -5.50 23.50 13.97
C GLY A 78 -6.96 23.75 14.34
N TRP A 79 -7.85 22.85 13.97
CA TRP A 79 -9.28 22.94 14.30
C TRP A 79 -9.52 22.99 15.82
N LEU A 80 -8.83 22.10 16.58
CA LEU A 80 -8.94 22.07 18.04
C LEU A 80 -8.44 23.37 18.68
N ASN A 81 -7.38 23.95 18.17
CA ASN A 81 -6.88 25.24 18.65
C ASN A 81 -7.87 26.37 18.40
N GLU A 82 -8.48 26.42 17.21
CA GLU A 82 -9.48 27.44 16.83
C GLU A 82 -10.79 27.28 17.61
N ASN A 83 -11.17 26.05 17.97
CA ASN A 83 -12.42 25.71 18.63
C ASN A 83 -12.22 25.28 20.10
N TYR A 84 -11.11 25.66 20.70
CA TYR A 84 -10.78 25.26 22.08
C TYR A 84 -11.88 25.62 23.07
N GLN A 85 -12.44 26.84 22.98
CA GLN A 85 -13.50 27.29 23.88
C GLN A 85 -14.77 26.45 23.70
N LEU A 86 -15.16 26.14 22.46
CA LEU A 86 -16.31 25.28 22.17
C LEU A 86 -16.10 23.89 22.74
N ALA A 87 -14.89 23.32 22.61
CA ALA A 87 -14.55 22.01 23.15
C ALA A 87 -14.63 21.96 24.68
N GLN A 88 -14.33 23.06 25.34
CA GLN A 88 -14.48 23.20 26.81
C GLN A 88 -15.96 23.36 27.21
N ASP A 89 -16.70 24.22 26.55
CA ASP A 89 -18.06 24.58 26.93
C ASP A 89 -19.12 23.56 26.51
N ASN A 90 -18.92 22.90 25.36
CA ASN A 90 -19.84 21.91 24.83
C ASN A 90 -19.10 20.81 24.06
N PRO A 91 -18.52 19.83 24.76
CA PRO A 91 -17.72 18.75 24.14
C PRO A 91 -18.48 17.93 23.10
N LEU A 92 -19.77 17.66 23.29
CA LEU A 92 -20.57 16.87 22.34
C LEU A 92 -20.78 17.61 21.04
N LYS A 93 -21.08 18.92 21.11
CA LYS A 93 -21.21 19.75 19.91
C LYS A 93 -19.89 19.90 19.18
N ALA A 94 -18.80 20.09 19.91
CA ALA A 94 -17.46 20.17 19.37
C ALA A 94 -17.09 18.88 18.63
N ARG A 95 -17.39 17.71 19.19
CA ARG A 95 -17.14 16.42 18.56
C ARG A 95 -17.91 16.28 17.25
N GLY A 96 -19.19 16.61 17.22
CA GLY A 96 -20.01 16.56 16.00
C GLY A 96 -19.49 17.48 14.89
N GLN A 97 -19.04 18.68 15.25
CA GLN A 97 -18.43 19.61 14.30
C GLN A 97 -17.06 19.13 13.81
N LEU A 98 -16.26 18.55 14.68
CA LEU A 98 -14.97 17.95 14.32
C LEU A 98 -15.15 16.80 13.34
N ASP A 99 -16.10 15.91 13.59
CA ASP A 99 -16.40 14.79 12.69
C ASP A 99 -16.82 15.29 11.30
N THR A 100 -17.63 16.32 11.24
CA THR A 100 -18.01 16.97 9.97
C THR A 100 -16.79 17.58 9.26
N PHE A 101 -15.92 18.25 10.00
CA PHE A 101 -14.68 18.83 9.48
C PHE A 101 -13.77 17.75 8.91
N ILE A 102 -13.52 16.67 9.66
CA ILE A 102 -12.68 15.54 9.22
C ILE A 102 -13.23 14.93 7.94
N ASN A 103 -14.54 14.68 7.85
CA ASN A 103 -15.15 14.10 6.65
C ASN A 103 -14.98 15.00 5.42
N LYS A 104 -15.13 16.31 5.56
CA LYS A 104 -14.87 17.27 4.48
C LYS A 104 -13.41 17.26 4.02
N GLU A 105 -12.48 17.19 4.97
CA GLU A 105 -11.06 17.16 4.65
C GLU A 105 -10.64 15.84 3.99
N ILE A 106 -11.21 14.70 4.40
CA ILE A 106 -11.03 13.41 3.75
C ILE A 106 -11.50 13.47 2.30
N GLU A 107 -12.69 14.01 2.05
CA GLU A 107 -13.24 14.19 0.71
C GLU A 107 -12.35 15.09 -0.15
N ARG A 108 -11.95 16.24 0.38
CA ARG A 108 -11.03 17.17 -0.30
C ARG A 108 -9.72 16.52 -0.69
N MET A 109 -9.08 15.79 0.24
CA MET A 109 -7.83 15.09 -0.02
C MET A 109 -8.01 13.97 -1.06
N SER A 110 -9.13 13.26 -1.02
CA SER A 110 -9.43 12.19 -1.98
C SER A 110 -9.60 12.72 -3.39
N ILE A 111 -10.25 13.88 -3.55
CA ILE A 111 -10.39 14.55 -4.84
C ILE A 111 -9.02 15.04 -5.35
N ARG A 112 -8.25 15.71 -4.49
CA ARG A 112 -6.91 16.20 -4.82
C ARG A 112 -5.98 15.10 -5.30
N ASP A 113 -6.00 13.96 -4.62
CA ASP A 113 -5.07 12.86 -4.85
C ASP A 113 -5.65 11.77 -5.77
N SER A 114 -6.81 12.00 -6.37
CA SER A 114 -7.52 11.01 -7.18
C SER A 114 -6.71 10.50 -8.37
N GLU A 115 -5.92 11.35 -9.03
CA GLU A 115 -5.05 10.95 -10.13
C GLU A 115 -3.90 10.07 -9.67
N ILE A 116 -3.24 10.45 -8.57
CA ILE A 116 -2.14 9.68 -7.99
C ILE A 116 -2.62 8.29 -7.57
N ILE A 117 -3.78 8.23 -6.92
CA ILE A 117 -4.41 6.98 -6.49
C ILE A 117 -4.76 6.11 -7.70
N ARG A 118 -5.36 6.70 -8.73
CA ARG A 118 -5.69 6.00 -9.98
C ARG A 118 -4.45 5.44 -10.66
N ASP A 119 -3.38 6.21 -10.74
CA ASP A 119 -2.13 5.79 -11.36
C ASP A 119 -1.45 4.67 -10.57
N LEU A 120 -1.43 4.76 -9.24
CA LEU A 120 -0.95 3.67 -8.37
C LEU A 120 -1.76 2.39 -8.58
N ARG A 121 -3.09 2.49 -8.63
CA ARG A 121 -3.98 1.35 -8.88
C ARG A 121 -3.69 0.69 -10.23
N ALA A 122 -3.50 1.47 -11.28
CA ALA A 122 -3.16 0.97 -12.61
C ALA A 122 -1.80 0.26 -12.62
N GLN A 123 -0.80 0.81 -11.95
CA GLN A 123 0.53 0.20 -11.84
C GLN A 123 0.51 -1.11 -11.05
N PHE A 124 -0.25 -1.19 -9.97
CA PHE A 124 -0.46 -2.43 -9.21
C PHE A 124 -1.16 -3.50 -10.06
N ALA A 125 -2.19 -3.13 -10.81
CA ALA A 125 -2.90 -4.06 -11.71
C ALA A 125 -1.98 -4.61 -12.80
N ALA A 126 -1.11 -3.78 -13.37
CA ALA A 126 -0.14 -4.20 -14.39
C ALA A 126 0.89 -5.20 -13.87
N LEU A 127 1.26 -5.12 -12.60
CA LEU A 127 2.15 -6.11 -11.96
C LEU A 127 1.47 -7.47 -11.79
N ASP A 128 0.19 -7.49 -11.46
CA ASP A 128 -0.58 -8.73 -11.30
C ASP A 128 -0.73 -9.47 -12.65
N ASP A 129 -1.03 -8.74 -13.72
CA ASP A 129 -1.12 -9.29 -15.08
C ASP A 129 0.20 -9.91 -15.56
N ASN A 130 1.32 -9.30 -15.22
CA ASN A 130 2.64 -9.81 -15.58
C ASN A 130 3.03 -11.06 -14.79
N SER A 131 2.54 -11.23 -13.56
CA SER A 131 2.80 -12.41 -12.74
C SER A 131 2.06 -13.65 -13.24
N ASN A 132 0.93 -13.45 -13.93
CA ASN A 132 0.09 -14.53 -14.49
C ASN A 132 0.48 -14.93 -15.92
N LYS A 133 1.45 -14.27 -16.55
CA LYS A 133 1.99 -14.74 -17.82
C LYS A 133 2.79 -16.02 -17.57
N PRO A 134 2.41 -17.16 -18.21
CA PRO A 134 3.25 -18.36 -18.15
C PRO A 134 4.62 -17.99 -18.68
N THR A 135 5.63 -18.16 -17.83
CA THR A 135 7.01 -18.09 -18.29
C THR A 135 7.19 -19.23 -19.28
N ASN A 136 7.13 -18.89 -20.57
CA ASN A 136 7.51 -19.79 -21.64
C ASN A 136 9.05 -19.93 -21.61
N ASN A 137 9.58 -20.35 -20.48
CA ASN A 137 10.92 -20.89 -20.40
C ASN A 137 10.85 -22.28 -21.03
N LYS A 138 10.85 -22.31 -22.36
CA LYS A 138 11.43 -23.47 -23.04
C LYS A 138 12.79 -23.63 -22.40
N PRO A 139 13.09 -24.80 -21.77
CA PRO A 139 14.44 -25.05 -21.30
C PRO A 139 15.35 -24.89 -22.52
N GLY A 140 16.13 -23.83 -22.51
CA GLY A 140 17.15 -23.63 -23.51
C GLY A 140 17.97 -24.90 -23.52
N LYS A 141 18.10 -25.54 -24.67
CA LYS A 141 18.99 -26.67 -24.81
C LYS A 141 20.35 -26.20 -24.30
N VAL A 142 20.72 -26.63 -23.11
CA VAL A 142 22.08 -26.43 -22.59
C VAL A 142 22.97 -27.15 -23.57
N LYS A 143 23.69 -26.38 -24.39
CA LYS A 143 24.78 -26.95 -25.18
C LYS A 143 25.83 -27.43 -24.17
N LEU A 144 25.86 -28.70 -23.94
CA LEU A 144 26.94 -29.32 -23.18
C LEU A 144 28.27 -29.01 -23.90
N PRO A 145 29.33 -28.59 -23.18
CA PRO A 145 30.64 -28.41 -23.78
C PRO A 145 31.08 -29.70 -24.44
N PRO A 146 31.79 -29.65 -25.57
CA PRO A 146 32.28 -30.85 -26.24
C PRO A 146 33.11 -31.65 -25.25
N ARG A 147 32.80 -32.96 -25.13
CA ARG A 147 33.64 -33.86 -24.35
C ARG A 147 35.06 -33.89 -24.96
N PHE A 148 36.04 -33.46 -24.21
CA PHE A 148 37.45 -33.74 -24.55
C PHE A 148 37.68 -35.22 -24.46
N THR A 149 37.86 -35.88 -25.62
CA THR A 149 38.45 -37.22 -25.66
C THR A 149 39.95 -37.05 -25.52
N ILE A 150 40.50 -37.47 -24.40
CA ILE A 150 41.96 -37.61 -24.22
C ILE A 150 42.33 -38.91 -24.91
N ASN A 151 43.12 -38.84 -25.98
CA ASN A 151 43.81 -40.01 -26.54
C ASN A 151 45.03 -40.30 -25.69
#